data_5fbf347f920b6a29afee9a39acb808f7
#
_entry.id   5fbf347f920b6a29afee9a39acb808f7
#
_cell.length_a   1.000
_cell.length_b   1.000
_cell.length_c   1.000
_cell.angle_alpha   90.00
_cell.angle_beta   90.00
_cell.angle_gamma   90.00
#
_symmetry.space_group_name_H-M   'P 1'
#
loop_
_entity.id
_entity.type
_entity.pdbx_description
1 polymer ?
#
loop_
_entity_poly.entity_id
_entity_poly.type
_entity_poly.pdbx_seq_one_letter_code
_entity_poly.pdbx_strand_id
1 'polypeptide(L)'
;MNNEEAKLILQTYRSGGQDANDPRFREALEQAQRDPELARWFANEQALDSRISAKLNRSITPPANLKAQLLAQRKIIRPLIWWQRPVVRYALAACLAFFATVAVVWFNGWRANEFHAQGKGFAAYRETMADFTANKLNRLDLKSRDVTEVRRWLTEKDSHGDLVLPAGLDGRPSLGCRVLDWNDHKVSLICFKLENRQVVHLLVVDRSLFKDAPTESPSFNQLGEAATVSWSRGEKTYVVVSKGSHQSDLMKLL
;
A
#
# COMPACT_ATOMS: atom_id res chain seq x y z
N MET A 1 -39.12 10.27 51.39
CA MET A 1 -39.48 11.37 50.47
C MET A 1 -40.40 12.33 51.16
N ASN A 2 -40.29 13.64 50.97
CA ASN A 2 -41.23 14.62 51.50
C ASN A 2 -42.42 14.79 50.54
N ASN A 3 -43.53 15.47 51.07
CA ASN A 3 -44.75 15.63 50.28
C ASN A 3 -44.57 16.46 48.98
N GLU A 4 -43.73 17.48 49.01
CA GLU A 4 -43.46 18.32 47.82
C GLU A 4 -42.71 17.55 46.74
N GLU A 5 -41.76 16.74 47.12
CA GLU A 5 -41.05 15.85 46.17
C GLU A 5 -42.02 14.79 45.60
N ALA A 6 -42.91 14.22 46.48
CA ALA A 6 -43.90 13.25 46.03
C ALA A 6 -44.91 13.87 45.05
N LYS A 7 -45.37 15.11 45.30
CA LYS A 7 -46.23 15.84 44.36
C LYS A 7 -45.61 16.04 43.02
N LEU A 8 -44.31 16.47 42.97
CA LEU A 8 -43.58 16.69 41.71
C LEU A 8 -43.49 15.42 40.85
N ILE A 9 -43.26 14.27 41.49
CA ILE A 9 -43.20 12.99 40.80
C ILE A 9 -44.59 12.57 40.34
N LEU A 10 -45.62 12.65 41.23
CA LEU A 10 -46.95 12.22 40.91
C LEU A 10 -47.69 13.09 39.88
N GLN A 11 -47.24 14.34 39.61
CA GLN A 11 -47.73 15.16 38.50
C GLN A 11 -47.50 14.54 37.14
N THR A 12 -46.48 13.70 37.00
CA THR A 12 -46.18 13.03 35.76
C THR A 12 -46.80 11.65 35.62
N TYR A 13 -47.53 11.19 36.67
CA TYR A 13 -48.15 9.87 36.72
C TYR A 13 -49.39 9.80 35.81
N ARG A 14 -49.49 8.83 34.94
CA ARG A 14 -50.59 8.63 34.00
C ARG A 14 -51.62 7.66 34.55
N SER A 15 -52.85 8.10 34.60
CA SER A 15 -53.99 7.35 35.15
C SER A 15 -54.45 6.11 34.36
N GLY A 16 -53.70 5.69 33.36
CA GLY A 16 -54.04 4.54 32.49
C GLY A 16 -53.46 3.19 32.91
N GLY A 17 -52.86 3.07 34.08
CA GLY A 17 -52.24 1.83 34.56
C GLY A 17 -50.87 1.54 33.98
N GLN A 18 -50.39 2.36 33.08
CA GLN A 18 -49.07 2.16 32.44
C GLN A 18 -47.89 2.42 33.41
N ASP A 19 -48.10 3.37 34.34
CA ASP A 19 -47.05 3.80 35.27
C ASP A 19 -47.20 3.13 36.65
N ALA A 20 -48.24 2.33 36.88
CA ALA A 20 -48.51 1.67 38.17
C ALA A 20 -47.39 0.74 38.66
N ASN A 21 -46.65 0.14 37.74
CA ASN A 21 -45.54 -0.79 38.02
C ASN A 21 -44.15 -0.13 37.83
N ASP A 22 -44.09 1.15 37.48
CA ASP A 22 -42.81 1.84 37.27
C ASP A 22 -42.16 2.14 38.64
N PRO A 23 -40.91 1.65 38.84
CA PRO A 23 -40.19 1.84 40.12
C PRO A 23 -40.06 3.32 40.53
N ARG A 24 -40.05 4.23 39.55
CA ARG A 24 -39.90 5.67 39.78
C ARG A 24 -41.06 6.26 40.59
N PHE A 25 -42.27 5.71 40.46
CA PHE A 25 -43.47 6.21 41.20
C PHE A 25 -43.72 5.49 42.53
N ARG A 26 -43.03 4.36 42.79
CA ARG A 26 -43.32 3.51 43.95
C ARG A 26 -43.24 4.27 45.26
N GLU A 27 -42.14 4.96 45.50
CA GLU A 27 -41.93 5.69 46.77
C GLU A 27 -42.92 6.86 46.94
N ALA A 28 -43.24 7.55 45.83
CA ALA A 28 -44.21 8.65 45.84
C ALA A 28 -45.62 8.15 46.04
N LEU A 29 -46.01 7.00 45.51
CA LEU A 29 -47.29 6.34 45.75
C LEU A 29 -47.41 5.86 47.21
N GLU A 30 -46.32 5.28 47.76
CA GLU A 30 -46.29 4.89 49.18
C GLU A 30 -46.45 6.12 50.13
N GLN A 31 -45.85 7.25 49.79
CA GLN A 31 -45.94 8.49 50.51
C GLN A 31 -47.39 9.01 50.45
N ALA A 32 -48.07 8.97 49.28
CA ALA A 32 -49.46 9.34 49.13
C ALA A 32 -50.43 8.44 49.94
N GLN A 33 -50.05 7.15 50.14
CA GLN A 33 -50.88 6.26 51.04
C GLN A 33 -50.71 6.59 52.50
N ARG A 34 -49.58 7.16 52.93
CA ARG A 34 -49.29 7.51 54.33
C ARG A 34 -49.84 8.84 54.72
N ASP A 35 -49.98 9.81 53.82
CA ASP A 35 -50.41 11.16 54.04
C ASP A 35 -51.81 11.42 53.43
N PRO A 36 -52.87 11.66 54.26
CA PRO A 36 -54.18 11.86 53.75
C PRO A 36 -54.40 13.15 52.94
N GLU A 37 -53.57 14.16 53.14
CA GLU A 37 -53.63 15.39 52.35
C GLU A 37 -53.06 15.20 50.96
N LEU A 38 -51.92 14.55 50.87
CA LEU A 38 -51.30 14.17 49.62
C LEU A 38 -52.18 13.19 48.81
N ALA A 39 -52.85 12.24 49.52
CA ALA A 39 -53.76 11.32 48.85
C ALA A 39 -54.96 12.04 48.22
N ARG A 40 -55.59 13.03 48.96
CA ARG A 40 -56.67 13.84 48.43
C ARG A 40 -56.26 14.69 47.24
N TRP A 41 -55.08 15.31 47.29
CA TRP A 41 -54.53 16.07 46.18
C TRP A 41 -54.34 15.18 44.96
N PHE A 42 -53.72 14.03 45.11
CA PHE A 42 -53.45 13.09 44.00
C PHE A 42 -54.72 12.55 43.37
N ALA A 43 -55.77 12.22 44.22
CA ALA A 43 -57.08 11.80 43.72
C ALA A 43 -57.77 12.89 42.88
N ASN A 44 -57.68 14.16 43.31
CA ASN A 44 -58.21 15.29 42.55
C ASN A 44 -57.51 15.49 41.20
N GLU A 45 -56.20 15.34 41.17
CA GLU A 45 -55.36 15.41 39.94
C GLU A 45 -55.76 14.32 38.95
N GLN A 46 -55.88 13.08 39.43
CA GLN A 46 -56.32 11.94 38.61
C GLN A 46 -57.76 12.12 38.07
N ALA A 47 -58.66 12.70 38.89
CA ALA A 47 -60.03 13.00 38.48
C ALA A 47 -60.03 14.10 37.38
N LEU A 48 -59.21 15.10 37.49
CA LEU A 48 -59.07 16.15 36.48
C LEU A 48 -58.57 15.56 35.15
N ASP A 49 -57.48 14.76 35.15
CA ASP A 49 -56.92 14.12 34.00
C ASP A 49 -57.95 13.22 33.30
N SER A 50 -58.69 12.44 34.06
CA SER A 50 -59.71 11.57 33.45
C SER A 50 -60.87 12.38 32.84
N ARG A 51 -61.27 13.51 33.40
CA ARG A 51 -62.29 14.43 32.82
C ARG A 51 -61.75 15.08 31.52
N ILE A 52 -60.52 15.53 31.51
CA ILE A 52 -59.84 16.09 30.31
C ILE A 52 -59.77 15.05 29.21
N SER A 53 -59.27 13.85 29.51
CA SER A 53 -59.17 12.74 28.58
C SER A 53 -60.51 12.33 28.01
N ALA A 54 -61.58 12.24 28.85
CA ALA A 54 -62.91 11.92 28.39
C ALA A 54 -63.49 13.01 27.48
N LYS A 55 -63.25 14.30 27.80
CA LYS A 55 -63.69 15.42 26.95
C LYS A 55 -62.95 15.42 25.60
N LEU A 56 -61.64 15.21 25.60
CA LEU A 56 -60.84 15.13 24.36
C LEU A 56 -61.28 13.94 23.48
N ASN A 57 -61.45 12.77 24.07
CA ASN A 57 -61.85 11.57 23.32
C ASN A 57 -63.27 11.70 22.71
N ARG A 58 -64.18 12.51 23.34
CA ARG A 58 -65.50 12.78 22.80
C ARG A 58 -65.50 13.86 21.73
N SER A 59 -64.61 14.84 21.81
CA SER A 59 -64.55 15.97 20.88
C SER A 59 -63.77 15.67 19.58
N ILE A 60 -62.93 14.63 19.57
CA ILE A 60 -62.11 14.28 18.46
C ILE A 60 -62.41 12.85 18.01
N THR A 61 -63.28 12.70 17.01
CA THR A 61 -63.46 11.41 16.33
C THR A 61 -62.55 11.39 15.10
N PRO A 62 -61.44 10.69 15.17
CA PRO A 62 -60.52 10.65 14.03
C PRO A 62 -61.22 9.96 12.84
N PRO A 63 -61.01 10.42 11.59
CA PRO A 63 -61.57 9.79 10.42
C PRO A 63 -61.14 8.31 10.36
N ALA A 64 -62.06 7.42 10.01
CA ALA A 64 -61.82 5.97 9.98
C ALA A 64 -60.63 5.56 9.07
N ASN A 65 -60.34 6.38 8.09
CA ASN A 65 -59.25 6.18 7.13
C ASN A 65 -57.95 6.95 7.44
N LEU A 66 -57.89 7.69 8.56
CA LEU A 66 -56.72 8.53 8.91
C LEU A 66 -55.43 7.70 8.98
N LYS A 67 -55.49 6.52 9.61
CA LYS A 67 -54.33 5.61 9.68
C LYS A 67 -53.86 5.18 8.30
N ALA A 68 -54.78 4.83 7.39
CA ALA A 68 -54.44 4.46 6.04
C ALA A 68 -53.86 5.62 5.24
N GLN A 69 -54.39 6.84 5.40
CA GLN A 69 -53.86 8.04 4.76
C GLN A 69 -52.45 8.40 5.25
N LEU A 70 -52.21 8.33 6.58
CA LEU A 70 -50.89 8.60 7.14
C LEU A 70 -49.85 7.55 6.69
N LEU A 71 -50.24 6.29 6.62
CA LEU A 71 -49.36 5.22 6.12
C LEU A 71 -49.10 5.34 4.61
N ALA A 72 -50.09 5.76 3.81
CA ALA A 72 -49.93 5.97 2.38
C ALA A 72 -49.03 7.17 2.05
N GLN A 73 -49.08 8.22 2.88
CA GLN A 73 -48.20 9.40 2.75
C GLN A 73 -46.80 9.16 3.28
N ARG A 74 -46.58 8.09 4.02
CA ARG A 74 -45.25 7.71 4.44
C ARG A 74 -44.43 7.24 3.21
N LYS A 75 -43.81 8.19 2.50
CA LYS A 75 -42.72 7.85 1.58
C LYS A 75 -41.70 7.04 2.38
N ILE A 76 -41.69 5.73 2.19
CA ILE A 76 -40.63 4.87 2.71
C ILE A 76 -39.39 5.30 1.93
N ILE A 77 -38.67 6.31 2.45
CA ILE A 77 -37.32 6.61 2.01
C ILE A 77 -36.52 5.41 2.47
N ARG A 78 -36.49 4.38 1.62
CA ARG A 78 -35.52 3.30 1.79
C ARG A 78 -34.17 4.00 1.71
N PRO A 79 -33.33 3.97 2.76
CA PRO A 79 -31.99 4.47 2.62
C PRO A 79 -31.37 3.65 1.49
N LEU A 80 -31.16 4.28 0.32
CA LEU A 80 -30.37 3.64 -0.73
C LEU A 80 -29.07 3.24 -0.06
N ILE A 81 -28.84 1.94 0.03
CA ILE A 81 -27.57 1.41 0.54
C ILE A 81 -26.51 2.21 -0.22
N TRP A 82 -25.63 2.88 0.50
CA TRP A 82 -24.64 3.83 -0.03
C TRP A 82 -23.94 3.32 -1.30
N TRP A 83 -23.73 2.02 -1.37
CA TRP A 83 -23.15 1.29 -2.52
C TRP A 83 -24.04 1.28 -3.79
N GLN A 84 -25.32 1.58 -3.70
CA GLN A 84 -26.24 1.62 -4.85
C GLN A 84 -26.34 3.02 -5.49
N ARG A 85 -25.65 4.01 -4.93
CA ARG A 85 -25.59 5.34 -5.54
C ARG A 85 -24.73 5.25 -6.80
N PRO A 86 -25.23 5.65 -7.98
CA PRO A 86 -24.47 5.56 -9.22
C PRO A 86 -23.13 6.32 -9.12
N VAL A 87 -23.10 7.43 -8.38
CA VAL A 87 -21.89 8.20 -8.11
C VAL A 87 -20.80 7.36 -7.42
N VAL A 88 -21.16 6.49 -6.48
CA VAL A 88 -20.19 5.61 -5.79
C VAL A 88 -19.61 4.55 -6.74
N ARG A 89 -20.43 4.02 -7.65
CA ARG A 89 -19.97 3.05 -8.66
C ARG A 89 -19.00 3.69 -9.63
N TYR A 90 -19.27 4.91 -10.09
CA TYR A 90 -18.36 5.65 -10.98
C TYR A 90 -17.09 6.09 -10.25
N ALA A 91 -17.18 6.49 -8.98
CA ALA A 91 -16.01 6.81 -8.16
C ALA A 91 -15.11 5.58 -7.95
N LEU A 92 -15.70 4.40 -7.66
CA LEU A 92 -14.94 3.14 -7.54
C LEU A 92 -14.27 2.76 -8.86
N ALA A 93 -14.98 2.87 -9.98
CA ALA A 93 -14.41 2.60 -11.30
C ALA A 93 -13.26 3.56 -11.64
N ALA A 94 -13.41 4.85 -11.33
CA ALA A 94 -12.34 5.85 -11.51
C ALA A 94 -11.14 5.58 -10.62
N CYS A 95 -11.33 5.19 -9.36
CA CYS A 95 -10.25 4.78 -8.46
C CYS A 95 -9.51 3.55 -9.00
N LEU A 96 -10.23 2.51 -9.45
CA LEU A 96 -9.61 1.32 -10.02
C LEU A 96 -8.82 1.64 -11.29
N ALA A 97 -9.37 2.48 -12.18
CA ALA A 97 -8.66 2.96 -13.37
C ALA A 97 -7.40 3.76 -13.00
N PHE A 98 -7.49 4.65 -12.00
CA PHE A 98 -6.34 5.42 -11.50
C PHE A 98 -5.28 4.50 -10.90
N PHE A 99 -5.64 3.55 -10.04
CA PHE A 99 -4.67 2.59 -9.48
C PHE A 99 -4.08 1.69 -10.55
N ALA A 100 -4.86 1.27 -11.55
CA ALA A 100 -4.35 0.50 -12.68
C ALA A 100 -3.35 1.32 -13.51
N THR A 101 -3.63 2.60 -13.81
CA THR A 101 -2.69 3.47 -14.53
C THR A 101 -1.43 3.75 -13.71
N VAL A 102 -1.57 4.02 -12.41
CA VAL A 102 -0.42 4.20 -11.51
C VAL A 102 0.40 2.92 -11.43
N ALA A 103 -0.24 1.75 -11.31
CA ALA A 103 0.44 0.45 -11.30
C ALA A 103 1.19 0.19 -12.63
N VAL A 104 0.55 0.49 -13.78
CA VAL A 104 1.20 0.37 -15.10
C VAL A 104 2.37 1.35 -15.23
N VAL A 105 2.22 2.60 -14.82
CA VAL A 105 3.30 3.59 -14.85
C VAL A 105 4.42 3.20 -13.88
N TRP A 106 4.07 2.70 -12.70
CA TRP A 106 5.06 2.26 -11.69
C TRP A 106 5.79 0.98 -12.15
N PHE A 107 5.05 0.02 -12.71
CA PHE A 107 5.60 -1.21 -13.26
C PHE A 107 6.47 -0.94 -14.49
N ASN A 108 6.02 -0.05 -15.40
CA ASN A 108 6.82 0.40 -16.54
C ASN A 108 7.98 1.30 -16.10
N GLY A 109 7.83 2.14 -15.09
CA GLY A 109 8.93 2.91 -14.51
C GLY A 109 9.98 2.04 -13.82
N TRP A 110 9.59 0.88 -13.27
CA TRP A 110 10.52 -0.14 -12.78
C TRP A 110 11.25 -0.86 -13.92
N ARG A 111 10.54 -1.09 -15.04
CA ARG A 111 11.12 -1.64 -16.28
C ARG A 111 11.86 -0.60 -17.12
N ALA A 112 11.60 0.69 -16.95
CA ALA A 112 12.23 1.78 -17.73
C ALA A 112 13.72 2.00 -17.40
N ASN A 113 14.36 1.10 -16.67
CA ASN A 113 15.81 0.92 -16.66
C ASN A 113 16.28 -0.01 -17.80
N GLU A 114 15.40 -0.32 -18.74
CA GLU A 114 15.76 -1.07 -19.93
C GLU A 114 16.59 -0.19 -20.85
N PHE A 115 17.80 -0.61 -21.06
CA PHE A 115 18.72 0.03 -22.00
C PHE A 115 18.20 -0.19 -23.41
N HIS A 116 17.48 0.78 -23.97
CA HIS A 116 17.22 0.83 -25.39
C HIS A 116 18.53 1.25 -26.08
N ALA A 117 19.41 0.26 -26.29
CA ALA A 117 20.64 0.51 -26.98
C ALA A 117 20.38 0.81 -28.46
N GLN A 118 20.95 1.88 -28.93
CA GLN A 118 20.92 2.24 -30.35
C GLN A 118 21.77 1.31 -31.23
N GLY A 119 22.29 0.18 -30.71
CA GLY A 119 23.12 -0.77 -31.44
C GLY A 119 22.96 -2.20 -30.93
N LYS A 120 23.08 -3.19 -31.84
CA LYS A 120 22.96 -4.62 -31.52
C LYS A 120 24.32 -5.31 -31.30
N GLY A 121 25.45 -4.62 -31.48
CA GLY A 121 26.79 -5.18 -31.39
C GLY A 121 27.39 -5.05 -29.98
N PHE A 122 28.45 -5.83 -29.73
CA PHE A 122 29.16 -5.82 -28.45
C PHE A 122 29.77 -4.46 -28.12
N ALA A 123 30.22 -3.69 -29.09
CA ALA A 123 30.77 -2.36 -28.89
C ALA A 123 29.72 -1.41 -28.27
N ALA A 124 28.47 -1.42 -28.77
CA ALA A 124 27.39 -0.61 -28.25
C ALA A 124 26.97 -1.04 -26.83
N TYR A 125 26.94 -2.35 -26.55
CA TYR A 125 26.73 -2.89 -25.22
C TYR A 125 27.80 -2.37 -24.24
N ARG A 126 29.07 -2.52 -24.58
CA ARG A 126 30.17 -2.09 -23.71
C ARG A 126 30.11 -0.59 -23.40
N GLU A 127 29.87 0.24 -24.41
CA GLU A 127 29.76 1.69 -24.27
C GLU A 127 28.57 2.06 -23.31
N THR A 128 27.42 1.47 -23.56
CA THR A 128 26.23 1.72 -22.73
C THR A 128 26.43 1.27 -21.28
N MET A 129 27.05 0.09 -21.08
CA MET A 129 27.32 -0.40 -19.74
C MET A 129 28.41 0.42 -19.03
N ALA A 130 29.39 0.93 -19.75
CA ALA A 130 30.38 1.84 -19.20
C ALA A 130 29.74 3.18 -18.75
N ASP A 131 28.92 3.79 -19.60
CA ASP A 131 28.19 5.02 -19.23
C ASP A 131 27.27 4.78 -18.04
N PHE A 132 26.52 3.69 -18.05
CA PHE A 132 25.62 3.36 -16.95
C PHE A 132 26.34 3.19 -15.62
N THR A 133 27.40 2.38 -15.59
CA THR A 133 28.12 2.10 -14.35
C THR A 133 28.87 3.31 -13.84
N ALA A 134 29.37 4.17 -14.76
CA ALA A 134 30.11 5.37 -14.39
C ALA A 134 29.23 6.54 -13.92
N ASN A 135 28.01 6.69 -14.46
CA ASN A 135 27.22 7.90 -14.30
C ASN A 135 25.79 7.67 -13.75
N LYS A 136 25.21 6.48 -13.95
CA LYS A 136 23.79 6.22 -13.66
C LYS A 136 23.55 5.18 -12.57
N LEU A 137 24.56 4.41 -12.17
CA LEU A 137 24.44 3.40 -11.13
C LEU A 137 24.32 4.06 -9.77
N ASN A 138 23.08 4.14 -9.25
CA ASN A 138 22.76 4.80 -7.99
C ASN A 138 22.35 3.83 -6.86
N ARG A 139 22.05 2.57 -7.19
CA ARG A 139 21.65 1.54 -6.22
C ARG A 139 22.08 0.15 -6.66
N LEU A 140 22.22 -0.73 -5.69
CA LEU A 140 22.40 -2.17 -5.85
C LEU A 140 21.13 -2.87 -5.37
N ASP A 141 20.77 -3.98 -6.00
CA ASP A 141 19.57 -4.75 -5.64
C ASP A 141 19.84 -5.61 -4.40
N LEU A 142 21.08 -6.13 -4.30
CA LEU A 142 21.59 -6.78 -3.10
C LEU A 142 22.88 -6.07 -2.65
N LYS A 143 22.97 -5.72 -1.36
CA LYS A 143 24.22 -5.24 -0.74
C LYS A 143 24.77 -6.38 0.12
N SER A 144 25.88 -6.95 -0.29
CA SER A 144 26.58 -8.01 0.44
C SER A 144 28.06 -7.94 0.20
N ARG A 145 28.85 -8.25 1.23
CA ARG A 145 30.30 -8.42 1.12
C ARG A 145 30.69 -9.84 0.75
N ASP A 146 29.79 -10.78 0.92
CA ASP A 146 30.00 -12.19 0.60
C ASP A 146 29.64 -12.46 -0.87
N VAL A 147 30.65 -12.82 -1.66
CA VAL A 147 30.48 -13.19 -3.06
C VAL A 147 29.64 -14.45 -3.21
N THR A 148 29.66 -15.35 -2.23
CA THR A 148 28.86 -16.59 -2.27
C THR A 148 27.38 -16.26 -2.16
N GLU A 149 27.01 -15.32 -1.29
CA GLU A 149 25.64 -14.80 -1.19
C GLU A 149 25.21 -14.10 -2.47
N VAL A 150 26.10 -13.28 -3.06
CA VAL A 150 25.87 -12.60 -4.34
C VAL A 150 25.58 -13.61 -5.47
N ARG A 151 26.39 -14.66 -5.57
CA ARG A 151 26.21 -15.72 -6.60
C ARG A 151 24.88 -16.44 -6.44
N ARG A 152 24.54 -16.84 -5.20
CA ARG A 152 23.25 -17.50 -4.90
C ARG A 152 22.07 -16.60 -5.30
N TRP A 153 22.12 -15.32 -4.92
CA TRP A 153 21.06 -14.37 -5.25
C TRP A 153 20.93 -14.15 -6.76
N LEU A 154 22.05 -14.06 -7.51
CA LEU A 154 22.02 -13.95 -8.97
C LEU A 154 21.38 -15.19 -9.60
N THR A 155 21.68 -16.39 -9.10
CA THR A 155 21.04 -17.64 -9.56
C THR A 155 19.54 -17.64 -9.26
N GLU A 156 19.11 -17.20 -8.08
CA GLU A 156 17.67 -17.07 -7.71
C GLU A 156 16.91 -16.07 -8.60
N LYS A 157 17.66 -15.15 -9.23
CA LYS A 157 17.11 -14.17 -10.19
C LYS A 157 17.23 -14.63 -11.65
N ASP A 158 17.51 -15.91 -11.89
CA ASP A 158 17.79 -16.46 -13.21
C ASP A 158 18.84 -15.64 -13.98
N SER A 159 19.92 -15.27 -13.31
CA SER A 159 21.06 -14.53 -13.88
C SER A 159 22.35 -15.31 -13.67
N HIS A 160 23.49 -14.73 -13.97
CA HIS A 160 24.78 -15.43 -14.06
C HIS A 160 25.45 -15.62 -12.69
N GLY A 161 24.89 -16.47 -11.81
CA GLY A 161 25.46 -16.79 -10.50
C GLY A 161 26.68 -17.73 -10.58
N ASP A 162 26.80 -18.49 -11.66
CA ASP A 162 27.88 -19.44 -11.96
C ASP A 162 29.11 -18.77 -12.65
N LEU A 163 29.20 -17.44 -12.57
CA LEU A 163 30.31 -16.66 -13.12
C LEU A 163 31.66 -17.03 -12.50
N VAL A 164 32.73 -16.83 -13.27
CA VAL A 164 34.10 -16.99 -12.80
C VAL A 164 34.72 -15.61 -12.58
N LEU A 165 35.20 -15.35 -11.37
CA LEU A 165 35.91 -14.11 -11.09
C LEU A 165 37.30 -14.11 -11.68
N PRO A 166 37.77 -12.96 -12.19
CA PRO A 166 39.19 -12.82 -12.55
C PRO A 166 40.08 -12.84 -11.29
N ALA A 167 41.32 -13.27 -11.42
CA ALA A 167 42.21 -13.52 -10.30
C ALA A 167 42.37 -12.34 -9.35
N GLY A 168 42.41 -11.14 -9.85
CA GLY A 168 42.55 -9.92 -9.05
C GLY A 168 41.26 -9.51 -8.30
N LEU A 169 40.10 -10.12 -8.58
CA LEU A 169 38.86 -9.91 -7.87
C LEU A 169 38.50 -11.11 -6.99
N ASP A 170 39.10 -12.25 -7.18
CA ASP A 170 38.87 -13.44 -6.37
C ASP A 170 39.31 -13.21 -4.93
N GLY A 171 38.52 -13.67 -3.98
CA GLY A 171 38.73 -13.45 -2.54
C GLY A 171 38.51 -12.00 -2.06
N ARG A 172 38.15 -11.05 -2.93
CA ARG A 172 37.83 -9.68 -2.51
C ARG A 172 36.37 -9.56 -2.10
N PRO A 173 36.08 -8.76 -1.04
CA PRO A 173 34.72 -8.53 -0.64
C PRO A 173 33.99 -7.68 -1.70
N SER A 174 32.78 -8.08 -2.04
CA SER A 174 31.89 -7.29 -2.91
C SER A 174 31.27 -6.11 -2.16
N LEU A 175 30.72 -5.15 -2.90
CA LEU A 175 29.80 -4.14 -2.40
C LEU A 175 28.35 -4.60 -2.54
N GLY A 176 28.13 -5.56 -3.45
CA GLY A 176 26.83 -6.09 -3.80
C GLY A 176 26.66 -6.27 -5.30
N CYS A 177 25.43 -6.56 -5.70
CA CYS A 177 25.11 -6.84 -7.11
C CYS A 177 23.78 -6.22 -7.54
N ARG A 178 23.56 -6.25 -8.85
CA ARG A 178 22.33 -5.89 -9.52
C ARG A 178 22.13 -6.72 -10.77
N VAL A 179 20.86 -7.03 -11.10
CA VAL A 179 20.50 -7.60 -12.39
C VAL A 179 19.96 -6.47 -13.27
N LEU A 180 20.55 -6.36 -14.45
CA LEU A 180 20.14 -5.40 -15.48
C LEU A 180 19.53 -6.17 -16.66
N ASP A 181 18.64 -5.51 -17.39
CA ASP A 181 18.08 -6.07 -18.63
C ASP A 181 18.69 -5.34 -19.83
N TRP A 182 19.19 -6.13 -20.79
CA TRP A 182 19.72 -5.66 -22.06
C TRP A 182 19.05 -6.41 -23.20
N ASN A 183 18.20 -5.71 -23.97
CA ASN A 183 17.46 -6.32 -25.08
C ASN A 183 16.79 -7.66 -24.68
N ASP A 184 16.04 -7.65 -23.60
CA ASP A 184 15.34 -8.82 -23.01
C ASP A 184 16.27 -9.92 -22.46
N HIS A 185 17.56 -9.65 -22.31
CA HIS A 185 18.52 -10.57 -21.70
C HIS A 185 19.08 -10.01 -20.39
N LYS A 186 19.26 -10.89 -19.43
CA LYS A 186 19.77 -10.51 -18.12
C LYS A 186 21.28 -10.30 -18.15
N VAL A 187 21.72 -9.25 -17.47
CA VAL A 187 23.12 -8.93 -17.25
C VAL A 187 23.37 -8.90 -15.75
N SER A 188 24.28 -9.72 -15.27
CA SER A 188 24.74 -9.66 -13.88
C SER A 188 25.77 -8.55 -13.71
N LEU A 189 25.52 -7.63 -12.80
CA LEU A 189 26.45 -6.59 -12.38
C LEU A 189 26.89 -6.86 -10.94
N ILE A 190 28.20 -6.95 -10.70
CA ILE A 190 28.79 -7.08 -9.36
C ILE A 190 29.78 -5.93 -9.16
N CYS A 191 29.69 -5.27 -8.01
CA CYS A 191 30.54 -4.16 -7.66
C CYS A 191 31.57 -4.57 -6.60
N PHE A 192 32.83 -4.22 -6.83
CA PHE A 192 33.93 -4.43 -5.89
C PHE A 192 34.59 -3.10 -5.54
N LYS A 193 35.07 -2.99 -4.32
CA LYS A 193 35.90 -1.84 -3.90
C LYS A 193 37.36 -2.27 -3.82
N LEU A 194 38.20 -1.56 -4.56
CA LEU A 194 39.64 -1.79 -4.52
C LEU A 194 40.29 -1.05 -3.33
N GLU A 195 41.53 -1.40 -3.02
CA GLU A 195 42.31 -0.84 -1.88
C GLU A 195 42.51 0.67 -2.03
N ASN A 196 42.67 1.17 -3.24
CA ASN A 196 42.76 2.60 -3.56
C ASN A 196 41.41 3.35 -3.50
N ARG A 197 40.36 2.74 -2.93
CA ARG A 197 38.97 3.22 -2.85
C ARG A 197 38.24 3.33 -4.19
N GLN A 198 38.84 2.93 -5.29
CA GLN A 198 38.16 2.84 -6.58
C GLN A 198 37.10 1.75 -6.54
N VAL A 199 36.02 1.96 -7.29
CA VAL A 199 34.97 0.96 -7.48
C VAL A 199 35.10 0.37 -8.89
N VAL A 200 35.09 -0.94 -8.93
CA VAL A 200 35.15 -1.72 -10.17
C VAL A 200 33.83 -2.46 -10.33
N HIS A 201 33.31 -2.44 -11.51
CA HIS A 201 32.06 -3.07 -11.90
C HIS A 201 32.34 -4.22 -12.84
N LEU A 202 32.02 -5.45 -12.44
CA LEU A 202 32.08 -6.65 -13.26
C LEU A 202 30.67 -6.92 -13.82
N LEU A 203 30.55 -6.89 -15.14
CA LEU A 203 29.33 -7.25 -15.85
C LEU A 203 29.54 -8.60 -16.53
N VAL A 204 28.51 -9.45 -16.44
CA VAL A 204 28.50 -10.78 -17.04
C VAL A 204 27.22 -10.95 -17.84
N VAL A 205 27.36 -11.44 -19.06
CA VAL A 205 26.28 -11.63 -20.02
C VAL A 205 26.54 -12.86 -20.89
N ASP A 206 25.50 -13.43 -21.47
CA ASP A 206 25.67 -14.57 -22.37
C ASP A 206 26.39 -14.16 -23.65
N ARG A 207 27.41 -14.95 -24.01
CA ARG A 207 28.23 -14.73 -25.21
C ARG A 207 27.42 -14.79 -26.49
N SER A 208 26.40 -15.64 -26.53
CA SER A 208 25.55 -15.85 -27.71
C SER A 208 24.76 -14.61 -28.14
N LEU A 209 24.65 -13.59 -27.27
CA LEU A 209 23.98 -12.33 -27.58
C LEU A 209 24.71 -11.49 -28.64
N PHE A 210 26.00 -11.69 -28.78
CA PHE A 210 26.83 -10.88 -29.65
C PHE A 210 27.53 -11.74 -30.69
N LYS A 211 27.29 -11.46 -31.98
CA LYS A 211 28.01 -12.08 -33.07
C LYS A 211 29.50 -11.67 -33.08
N ASP A 212 29.77 -10.45 -32.55
CA ASP A 212 31.06 -9.81 -32.40
C ASP A 212 31.57 -9.86 -30.95
N ALA A 213 31.18 -10.88 -30.17
CA ALA A 213 31.67 -11.08 -28.82
C ALA A 213 33.19 -11.10 -28.77
N PRO A 214 33.83 -10.56 -27.71
CA PRO A 214 35.28 -10.60 -27.55
C PRO A 214 35.80 -12.04 -27.50
N THR A 215 37.03 -12.22 -27.84
CA THR A 215 37.72 -13.51 -27.71
C THR A 215 38.05 -13.81 -26.24
N GLU A 216 38.70 -14.92 -25.98
CA GLU A 216 39.18 -15.25 -24.62
C GLU A 216 40.34 -14.31 -24.18
N SER A 217 41.04 -13.71 -25.15
CA SER A 217 42.09 -12.73 -24.86
C SER A 217 41.47 -11.40 -24.44
N PRO A 218 41.93 -10.81 -23.31
CA PRO A 218 41.41 -9.54 -22.84
C PRO A 218 41.62 -8.39 -23.84
N SER A 219 40.54 -7.66 -24.11
CA SER A 219 40.52 -6.46 -24.95
C SER A 219 40.28 -5.22 -24.11
N PHE A 220 41.20 -4.28 -24.14
CA PHE A 220 41.15 -3.05 -23.35
C PHE A 220 40.67 -1.90 -24.22
N ASN A 221 39.82 -1.05 -23.61
CA ASN A 221 39.30 0.16 -24.26
C ASN A 221 39.13 1.28 -23.25
N GLN A 222 39.39 2.51 -23.69
CA GLN A 222 39.12 3.71 -22.94
C GLN A 222 37.84 4.38 -23.50
N LEU A 223 36.85 4.62 -22.67
CA LEU A 223 35.58 5.24 -23.02
C LEU A 223 35.40 6.47 -22.15
N GLY A 224 35.89 7.61 -22.62
CA GLY A 224 35.94 8.84 -21.83
C GLY A 224 36.73 8.65 -20.52
N GLU A 225 36.13 8.90 -19.37
CA GLU A 225 36.77 8.69 -18.07
C GLU A 225 36.73 7.24 -17.57
N ALA A 226 36.04 6.34 -18.27
CA ALA A 226 35.93 4.94 -17.89
C ALA A 226 36.90 4.07 -18.68
N ALA A 227 37.74 3.29 -17.98
CA ALA A 227 38.49 2.22 -18.56
C ALA A 227 37.69 0.93 -18.55
N THR A 228 37.73 0.15 -19.63
CA THR A 228 37.07 -1.13 -19.76
C THR A 228 38.00 -2.21 -20.20
N VAL A 229 37.82 -3.42 -19.69
CA VAL A 229 38.44 -4.63 -20.24
C VAL A 229 37.34 -5.68 -20.43
N SER A 230 37.40 -6.37 -21.57
CA SER A 230 36.41 -7.37 -21.95
C SER A 230 37.03 -8.62 -22.49
N TRP A 231 36.46 -9.76 -22.16
CA TRP A 231 36.87 -11.08 -22.66
C TRP A 231 35.69 -12.04 -22.61
N SER A 232 35.78 -13.17 -23.30
CA SER A 232 34.81 -14.26 -23.15
C SER A 232 35.46 -15.48 -22.53
N ARG A 233 34.69 -16.23 -21.76
CA ARG A 233 35.11 -17.52 -21.20
C ARG A 233 33.92 -18.48 -21.21
N GLY A 234 34.01 -19.54 -21.99
CA GLY A 234 32.89 -20.45 -22.24
C GLY A 234 31.70 -19.73 -22.86
N GLU A 235 30.55 -19.94 -22.32
CA GLU A 235 29.27 -19.34 -22.75
C GLU A 235 29.07 -17.87 -22.29
N LYS A 236 30.02 -17.27 -21.60
CA LYS A 236 29.87 -15.95 -20.97
C LYS A 236 30.89 -14.94 -21.51
N THR A 237 30.40 -13.72 -21.63
CA THR A 237 31.20 -12.52 -21.88
C THR A 237 31.26 -11.66 -20.63
N TYR A 238 32.47 -11.24 -20.31
CA TYR A 238 32.78 -10.45 -19.12
C TYR A 238 33.25 -9.07 -19.56
N VAL A 239 32.79 -8.05 -18.84
CA VAL A 239 33.22 -6.67 -18.99
C VAL A 239 33.51 -6.10 -17.61
N VAL A 240 34.73 -5.65 -17.40
CA VAL A 240 35.09 -4.89 -16.20
C VAL A 240 35.15 -3.43 -16.56
N VAL A 241 34.51 -2.61 -15.78
CA VAL A 241 34.45 -1.14 -15.93
C VAL A 241 34.96 -0.48 -14.67
N SER A 242 35.83 0.51 -14.82
CA SER A 242 36.24 1.37 -13.69
C SER A 242 36.35 2.82 -14.15
N LYS A 243 35.73 3.73 -13.38
CA LYS A 243 35.84 5.18 -13.62
C LYS A 243 37.10 5.73 -13.01
N GLY A 244 37.81 6.61 -13.74
CA GLY A 244 39.04 7.25 -13.26
C GLY A 244 40.24 6.31 -13.18
N SER A 245 40.18 5.13 -13.79
CA SER A 245 41.28 4.17 -13.87
C SER A 245 41.91 4.20 -15.24
N HIS A 246 43.19 3.78 -15.29
CA HIS A 246 43.90 3.54 -16.53
C HIS A 246 43.88 2.05 -16.88
N GLN A 247 44.19 1.74 -18.14
CA GLN A 247 44.27 0.37 -18.64
C GLN A 247 45.22 -0.51 -17.79
N SER A 248 46.33 0.07 -17.33
CA SER A 248 47.34 -0.61 -16.49
C SER A 248 46.73 -1.10 -15.14
N ASP A 249 45.74 -0.41 -14.60
CA ASP A 249 45.09 -0.79 -13.35
C ASP A 249 44.15 -1.96 -13.54
N LEU A 250 43.42 -2.00 -14.67
CA LEU A 250 42.55 -3.10 -15.02
C LEU A 250 43.34 -4.38 -15.38
N MET A 251 44.54 -4.21 -15.93
CA MET A 251 45.42 -5.34 -16.28
C MET A 251 45.82 -6.14 -15.02
N LYS A 252 45.95 -5.49 -13.88
CA LYS A 252 46.30 -6.15 -12.60
C LYS A 252 45.13 -6.96 -12.00
N LEU A 253 43.94 -6.81 -12.56
CA LEU A 253 42.73 -7.51 -12.07
C LEU A 253 42.49 -8.83 -12.81
N LEU A 254 43.13 -9.06 -13.94
CA LEU A 254 42.99 -10.27 -14.75
C LEU A 254 43.99 -11.33 -14.31
#